data_2c705a3ee79821933c45e3266b35a235
#
_entry.id   2c705a3ee79821933c45e3266b35a235
#
_cell.length_a   1.000
_cell.length_b   1.000
_cell.length_c   1.000
_cell.angle_alpha   90.00
_cell.angle_beta   90.00
_cell.angle_gamma   90.00
#
_symmetry.space_group_name_H-M   'P 1'
#
loop_
_entity.id
_entity.type
_entity.pdbx_description
1 polymer ?
#
loop_
_entity_poly.entity_id
_entity_poly.type
_entity_poly.pdbx_seq_one_letter_code
_entity_poly.pdbx_strand_id
1 'polypeptide(L)'
;RGVNMSDSELIYELEADPPPAEKFFAALQHVLASFVGVITPTLIIGGALGLGEQIPYLISMALMVSGVGTIIQAKKPMNVGAGMICVQGTSFAFLSSVLAAGFLAKAQGGGPEEILAMIMGVCFLGAFIEIGLSQFLPQLRKLITPIVTGTVITIIGISLIKVGLTDLGGGQWLLDNKPEFWGSLSKIALGFIVMISIIILNRSNNQWIRLSSIVIGLVIGFIIALVMGEVNTSQVFAVQESISIPIPFRYGFDFDIIAFIPIALIYVITAIESSGDITANCMISKQDVKGEGYINRIKNGVLGDGVNSAIAAVFNTFPNTTFSQNNGV
;
A
#
# COMPACT_ATOMS: atom_id res chain seq x y z
N ARG A 1 13.51 -28.41 -7.36
CA ARG A 1 14.55 -28.34 -6.30
C ARG A 1 14.07 -27.24 -5.38
N GLY A 2 13.51 -27.61 -4.19
CA GLY A 2 13.12 -26.66 -3.17
C GLY A 2 14.37 -25.95 -2.64
N VAL A 3 14.32 -24.63 -2.64
CA VAL A 3 15.34 -23.82 -1.93
C VAL A 3 15.14 -24.13 -0.46
N ASN A 4 16.09 -24.80 0.17
CA ASN A 4 16.13 -24.95 1.63
C ASN A 4 16.34 -23.55 2.23
N MET A 5 15.30 -22.96 2.77
CA MET A 5 15.36 -21.67 3.49
C MET A 5 16.11 -21.76 4.82
N SER A 6 16.66 -22.94 5.17
CA SER A 6 17.38 -23.17 6.44
C SER A 6 18.82 -22.68 6.46
N ASP A 7 19.41 -22.27 5.33
CA ASP A 7 20.84 -21.95 5.21
C ASP A 7 21.16 -20.46 4.98
N SER A 8 20.17 -19.56 4.98
CA SER A 8 20.47 -18.12 5.01
C SER A 8 20.91 -17.73 6.43
N GLU A 9 22.20 -17.48 6.63
CA GLU A 9 22.67 -16.87 7.85
C GLU A 9 22.06 -15.48 7.98
N LEU A 10 21.33 -15.22 9.09
CA LEU A 10 20.90 -13.87 9.43
C LEU A 10 22.15 -13.04 9.74
N ILE A 11 22.26 -11.86 9.11
CA ILE A 11 23.33 -10.92 9.42
C ILE A 11 23.13 -10.37 10.84
N TYR A 12 21.87 -10.11 11.20
CA TYR A 12 21.46 -9.62 12.53
C TYR A 12 20.23 -10.38 13.03
N GLU A 13 20.24 -10.71 14.30
CA GLU A 13 19.08 -11.25 15.00
C GLU A 13 18.06 -10.14 15.31
N LEU A 14 16.82 -10.53 15.69
CA LEU A 14 15.71 -9.59 15.93
C LEU A 14 16.03 -8.51 16.96
N GLU A 15 16.77 -8.87 18.03
CA GLU A 15 17.16 -7.95 19.13
C GLU A 15 18.52 -7.29 18.90
N ALA A 16 19.17 -7.56 17.77
CA ALA A 16 20.47 -6.98 17.48
C ALA A 16 20.37 -5.46 17.26
N ASP A 17 21.42 -4.74 17.64
CA ASP A 17 21.55 -3.30 17.47
C ASP A 17 22.70 -2.97 16.48
N PRO A 18 22.46 -3.01 15.17
CA PRO A 18 23.47 -2.73 14.16
C PRO A 18 24.07 -1.31 14.28
N PRO A 19 25.29 -1.09 13.74
CA PRO A 19 25.87 0.24 13.66
C PRO A 19 24.95 1.24 12.95
N PRO A 20 24.99 2.54 13.30
CA PRO A 20 24.06 3.54 12.73
C PRO A 20 24.05 3.63 11.19
N ALA A 21 25.23 3.45 10.57
CA ALA A 21 25.34 3.46 9.11
C ALA A 21 24.58 2.29 8.48
N GLU A 22 24.68 1.08 9.06
CA GLU A 22 23.99 -0.11 8.54
C GLU A 22 22.47 0.00 8.74
N LYS A 23 22.03 0.54 9.90
CA LYS A 23 20.62 0.87 10.14
C LYS A 23 20.08 1.83 9.08
N PHE A 24 20.85 2.87 8.74
CA PHE A 24 20.44 3.85 7.72
C PHE A 24 20.28 3.18 6.35
N PHE A 25 21.27 2.37 5.93
CA PHE A 25 21.20 1.69 4.66
C PHE A 25 20.07 0.65 4.59
N ALA A 26 19.85 -0.11 5.67
CA ALA A 26 18.73 -1.04 5.75
C ALA A 26 17.37 -0.29 5.68
N ALA A 27 17.23 0.81 6.43
CA ALA A 27 16.03 1.64 6.37
C ALA A 27 15.81 2.21 4.94
N LEU A 28 16.87 2.66 4.27
CA LEU A 28 16.78 3.14 2.88
C LEU A 28 16.33 2.03 1.93
N GLN A 29 16.79 0.79 2.11
CA GLN A 29 16.32 -0.36 1.32
C GLN A 29 14.83 -0.61 1.52
N HIS A 30 14.34 -0.58 2.77
CA HIS A 30 12.92 -0.70 3.07
C HIS A 30 12.09 0.42 2.40
N VAL A 31 12.56 1.66 2.48
CA VAL A 31 11.90 2.79 1.82
C VAL A 31 11.85 2.60 0.31
N LEU A 32 12.97 2.24 -0.34
CA LEU A 32 13.00 2.02 -1.78
C LEU A 32 12.09 0.88 -2.23
N ALA A 33 11.97 -0.18 -1.43
CA ALA A 33 11.11 -1.31 -1.72
C ALA A 33 9.61 -0.97 -1.57
N SER A 34 9.26 -0.08 -0.64
CA SER A 34 7.85 0.24 -0.32
C SER A 34 7.34 1.54 -0.94
N PHE A 35 8.22 2.50 -1.25
CA PHE A 35 7.85 3.86 -1.68
C PHE A 35 6.76 3.88 -2.75
N VAL A 36 6.98 3.15 -3.85
CA VAL A 36 6.02 3.11 -4.97
C VAL A 36 4.72 2.42 -4.56
N GLY A 37 4.82 1.34 -3.77
CA GLY A 37 3.64 0.64 -3.25
C GLY A 37 2.75 1.53 -2.38
N VAL A 38 3.35 2.44 -1.60
CA VAL A 38 2.60 3.38 -0.75
C VAL A 38 1.86 4.44 -1.57
N ILE A 39 2.50 4.99 -2.61
CA ILE A 39 1.92 6.11 -3.37
C ILE A 39 0.98 5.68 -4.50
N THR A 40 1.18 4.50 -5.08
CA THR A 40 0.44 4.06 -6.27
C THR A 40 -1.08 3.96 -6.04
N PRO A 41 -1.59 3.33 -4.96
CA PRO A 41 -3.04 3.30 -4.75
C PRO A 41 -3.65 4.69 -4.64
N THR A 42 -2.95 5.63 -3.99
CA THR A 42 -3.39 7.03 -3.86
C THR A 42 -3.46 7.72 -5.22
N LEU A 43 -2.48 7.50 -6.10
CA LEU A 43 -2.49 8.02 -7.47
C LEU A 43 -3.66 7.46 -8.28
N ILE A 44 -3.90 6.16 -8.20
CA ILE A 44 -4.98 5.49 -8.93
C ILE A 44 -6.35 6.00 -8.45
N ILE A 45 -6.56 6.03 -7.13
CA ILE A 45 -7.83 6.50 -6.55
C ILE A 45 -8.07 7.96 -6.90
N GLY A 46 -7.05 8.80 -6.69
CA GLY A 46 -7.13 10.23 -6.98
C GLY A 46 -7.39 10.52 -8.46
N GLY A 47 -6.72 9.80 -9.36
CA GLY A 47 -6.92 9.91 -10.80
C GLY A 47 -8.31 9.48 -11.24
N ALA A 48 -8.78 8.30 -10.79
CA ALA A 48 -10.07 7.76 -11.18
C ALA A 48 -11.26 8.57 -10.65
N LEU A 49 -11.15 9.14 -9.45
CA LEU A 49 -12.21 9.95 -8.84
C LEU A 49 -12.16 11.42 -9.23
N GLY A 50 -11.09 11.87 -9.90
CA GLY A 50 -10.92 13.25 -10.31
C GLY A 50 -10.45 14.18 -9.18
N LEU A 51 -9.67 13.66 -8.22
CA LEU A 51 -9.18 14.39 -7.04
C LEU A 51 -7.82 15.06 -7.28
N GLY A 52 -7.56 15.56 -8.48
CA GLY A 52 -6.22 16.01 -8.90
C GLY A 52 -5.53 16.97 -7.95
N GLU A 53 -6.24 17.97 -7.42
CA GLU A 53 -5.68 18.98 -6.50
C GLU A 53 -5.36 18.41 -5.11
N GLN A 54 -6.05 17.36 -4.68
CA GLN A 54 -5.88 16.73 -3.38
C GLN A 54 -4.76 15.67 -3.37
N ILE A 55 -4.40 15.11 -4.55
CA ILE A 55 -3.43 14.01 -4.67
C ILE A 55 -2.10 14.28 -3.94
N PRO A 56 -1.43 15.45 -4.09
CA PRO A 56 -0.17 15.71 -3.40
C PRO A 56 -0.28 15.63 -1.89
N TYR A 57 -1.38 16.15 -1.33
CA TYR A 57 -1.65 16.07 0.10
C TYR A 57 -1.90 14.61 0.55
N LEU A 58 -2.75 13.87 -0.18
CA LEU A 58 -3.06 12.48 0.12
C LEU A 58 -1.82 11.58 0.09
N ILE A 59 -0.91 11.80 -0.88
CA ILE A 59 0.39 11.09 -0.95
C ILE A 59 1.26 11.41 0.26
N SER A 60 1.36 12.69 0.64
CA SER A 60 2.13 13.11 1.80
C SER A 60 1.63 12.44 3.07
N MET A 61 0.31 12.36 3.24
CA MET A 61 -0.33 11.68 4.37
C MET A 61 -0.11 10.16 4.31
N ALA A 62 -0.17 9.55 3.14
CA ALA A 62 0.10 8.11 2.97
C ALA A 62 1.51 7.74 3.40
N LEU A 63 2.52 8.53 2.99
CA LEU A 63 3.91 8.32 3.40
C LEU A 63 4.11 8.53 4.90
N MET A 64 3.53 9.58 5.47
CA MET A 64 3.60 9.86 6.91
C MET A 64 2.99 8.72 7.74
N VAL A 65 1.77 8.31 7.40
CA VAL A 65 1.04 7.27 8.13
C VAL A 65 1.71 5.90 7.94
N SER A 66 2.27 5.60 6.77
CA SER A 66 3.11 4.42 6.54
C SER A 66 4.28 4.37 7.53
N GLY A 67 5.00 5.49 7.70
CA GLY A 67 6.09 5.61 8.67
C GLY A 67 5.63 5.41 10.11
N VAL A 68 4.55 6.07 10.51
CA VAL A 68 3.97 5.94 11.86
C VAL A 68 3.54 4.50 12.13
N GLY A 69 2.82 3.87 11.20
CA GLY A 69 2.38 2.49 11.32
C GLY A 69 3.54 1.50 11.41
N THR A 70 4.59 1.72 10.62
CA THR A 70 5.81 0.90 10.68
C THR A 70 6.50 1.01 12.06
N ILE A 71 6.53 2.21 12.64
CA ILE A 71 7.06 2.42 14.00
C ILE A 71 6.19 1.70 15.03
N ILE A 72 4.86 1.78 14.90
CA ILE A 72 3.91 1.07 15.78
C ILE A 72 4.16 -0.44 15.69
N GLN A 73 4.27 -1.00 14.49
CA GLN A 73 4.54 -2.42 14.30
C GLN A 73 5.87 -2.86 14.95
N ALA A 74 6.93 -2.09 14.74
CA ALA A 74 8.26 -2.42 15.23
C ALA A 74 8.39 -2.23 16.76
N LYS A 75 7.90 -1.11 17.29
CA LYS A 75 8.05 -0.75 18.71
C LYS A 75 7.00 -1.38 19.63
N LYS A 76 5.89 -1.85 19.10
CA LYS A 76 4.80 -2.50 19.83
C LYS A 76 4.32 -1.71 21.06
N PRO A 77 4.02 -0.40 20.94
CA PRO A 77 3.55 0.38 22.09
C PRO A 77 2.24 -0.22 22.62
N MET A 78 2.12 -0.35 23.94
CA MET A 78 0.92 -0.89 24.61
C MET A 78 0.42 -2.22 24.05
N ASN A 79 1.33 -3.08 23.55
CA ASN A 79 1.02 -4.34 22.87
C ASN A 79 0.29 -4.19 21.51
N VAL A 80 0.34 -3.04 20.88
CA VAL A 80 -0.14 -2.81 19.51
C VAL A 80 1.05 -2.92 18.57
N GLY A 81 1.05 -3.91 17.67
CA GLY A 81 2.14 -4.19 16.73
C GLY A 81 2.80 -5.54 16.94
N ALA A 82 3.48 -6.03 15.91
CA ALA A 82 4.12 -7.35 15.86
C ALA A 82 5.40 -7.45 16.72
N GLY A 83 6.05 -6.32 17.06
CA GLY A 83 7.36 -6.27 17.70
C GLY A 83 8.48 -6.72 16.76
N MET A 84 8.32 -6.44 15.47
CA MET A 84 9.31 -6.65 14.40
C MET A 84 9.05 -5.66 13.26
N ILE A 85 10.01 -5.51 12.35
CA ILE A 85 9.87 -4.62 11.20
C ILE A 85 8.85 -5.23 10.23
N CYS A 86 7.59 -4.80 10.34
CA CYS A 86 6.52 -5.05 9.39
C CYS A 86 6.18 -3.70 8.75
N VAL A 87 6.79 -3.42 7.59
CA VAL A 87 6.57 -2.13 6.91
C VAL A 87 5.10 -2.00 6.53
N GLN A 88 4.52 -0.86 6.88
CA GLN A 88 3.14 -0.54 6.61
C GLN A 88 3.00 0.31 5.35
N GLY A 89 1.95 0.12 4.60
CA GLY A 89 1.68 0.96 3.44
C GLY A 89 0.24 0.84 2.95
N THR A 90 -0.15 1.75 2.07
CA THR A 90 -1.50 1.79 1.51
C THR A 90 -1.86 0.48 0.81
N SER A 91 -2.91 -0.16 1.26
CA SER A 91 -3.29 -1.50 0.82
C SER A 91 -3.98 -1.49 -0.55
N PHE A 92 -3.43 -2.27 -1.50
CA PHE A 92 -4.07 -2.51 -2.80
C PHE A 92 -5.39 -3.29 -2.69
N ALA A 93 -5.57 -4.08 -1.64
CA ALA A 93 -6.80 -4.85 -1.43
C ALA A 93 -8.03 -3.94 -1.34
N PHE A 94 -7.88 -2.74 -0.79
CA PHE A 94 -8.98 -1.77 -0.67
C PHE A 94 -9.29 -1.00 -1.95
N LEU A 95 -8.44 -1.07 -2.98
CA LEU A 95 -8.54 -0.20 -4.15
C LEU A 95 -9.94 -0.21 -4.78
N SER A 96 -10.46 -1.41 -5.08
CA SER A 96 -11.79 -1.53 -5.73
C SER A 96 -12.94 -1.06 -4.84
N SER A 97 -12.89 -1.36 -3.53
CA SER A 97 -13.95 -0.98 -2.59
C SER A 97 -13.93 0.52 -2.28
N VAL A 98 -12.73 1.12 -2.18
CA VAL A 98 -12.57 2.58 -2.03
C VAL A 98 -13.03 3.32 -3.27
N LEU A 99 -12.69 2.82 -4.47
CA LEU A 99 -13.19 3.38 -5.72
C LEU A 99 -14.73 3.28 -5.81
N ALA A 100 -15.32 2.15 -5.41
CA ALA A 100 -16.78 2.00 -5.38
C ALA A 100 -17.44 2.99 -4.43
N ALA A 101 -16.88 3.20 -3.22
CA ALA A 101 -17.37 4.19 -2.26
C ALA A 101 -17.27 5.61 -2.83
N GLY A 102 -16.14 5.95 -3.45
CA GLY A 102 -15.93 7.26 -4.07
C GLY A 102 -16.87 7.52 -5.26
N PHE A 103 -17.08 6.53 -6.13
CA PHE A 103 -18.04 6.65 -7.22
C PHE A 103 -19.49 6.74 -6.74
N LEU A 104 -19.84 6.07 -5.63
CA LEU A 104 -21.16 6.21 -5.02
C LEU A 104 -21.37 7.65 -4.52
N ALA A 105 -20.44 8.22 -3.79
CA ALA A 105 -20.52 9.61 -3.33
C ALA A 105 -20.61 10.60 -4.52
N LYS A 106 -19.83 10.36 -5.57
CA LYS A 106 -19.89 11.16 -6.81
C LYS A 106 -21.25 11.05 -7.51
N ALA A 107 -21.84 9.85 -7.55
CA ALA A 107 -23.17 9.63 -8.12
C ALA A 107 -24.29 10.31 -7.30
N GLN A 108 -24.09 10.51 -6.00
CA GLN A 108 -24.97 11.28 -5.13
C GLN A 108 -24.79 12.80 -5.28
N GLY A 109 -23.92 13.25 -6.17
CA GLY A 109 -23.66 14.67 -6.44
C GLY A 109 -22.54 15.28 -5.60
N GLY A 110 -21.80 14.48 -4.85
CA GLY A 110 -20.69 14.93 -4.02
C GLY A 110 -19.50 15.43 -4.85
N GLY A 111 -18.91 16.54 -4.40
CA GLY A 111 -17.64 17.06 -4.90
C GLY A 111 -16.43 16.32 -4.27
N PRO A 112 -15.19 16.78 -4.56
CA PRO A 112 -13.98 16.12 -4.08
C PRO A 112 -13.90 15.94 -2.55
N GLU A 113 -14.38 16.89 -1.78
CA GLU A 113 -14.35 16.82 -0.31
C GLU A 113 -15.37 15.82 0.24
N GLU A 114 -16.60 15.79 -0.30
CA GLU A 114 -17.63 14.84 0.07
C GLU A 114 -17.24 13.39 -0.33
N ILE A 115 -16.58 13.22 -1.48
CA ILE A 115 -16.03 11.92 -1.89
C ILE A 115 -15.01 11.43 -0.87
N LEU A 116 -14.08 12.30 -0.46
CA LEU A 116 -13.07 11.95 0.54
C LEU A 116 -13.70 11.72 1.91
N ALA A 117 -14.67 12.56 2.34
CA ALA A 117 -15.40 12.37 3.61
C ALA A 117 -16.04 10.99 3.67
N MET A 118 -16.74 10.57 2.61
CA MET A 118 -17.35 9.24 2.51
C MET A 118 -16.30 8.13 2.65
N ILE A 119 -15.21 8.20 1.87
CA ILE A 119 -14.15 7.19 1.91
C ILE A 119 -13.52 7.13 3.31
N MET A 120 -13.15 8.28 3.90
CA MET A 120 -12.50 8.31 5.22
C MET A 120 -13.44 7.79 6.32
N GLY A 121 -14.72 8.13 6.26
CA GLY A 121 -15.71 7.69 7.24
C GLY A 121 -15.93 6.17 7.23
N VAL A 122 -16.15 5.58 6.05
CA VAL A 122 -16.36 4.13 5.94
C VAL A 122 -15.07 3.34 6.22
N CYS A 123 -13.90 3.86 5.84
CA CYS A 123 -12.61 3.23 6.16
C CYS A 123 -12.31 3.31 7.66
N PHE A 124 -12.58 4.44 8.32
CA PHE A 124 -12.42 4.59 9.76
C PHE A 124 -13.25 3.58 10.54
N LEU A 125 -14.55 3.49 10.22
CA LEU A 125 -15.44 2.52 10.89
C LEU A 125 -15.05 1.07 10.56
N GLY A 126 -14.62 0.80 9.33
CA GLY A 126 -14.15 -0.51 8.92
C GLY A 126 -12.89 -0.96 9.68
N ALA A 127 -12.00 -0.05 10.04
CA ALA A 127 -10.79 -0.36 10.80
C ALA A 127 -11.09 -1.03 12.15
N PHE A 128 -12.22 -0.70 12.79
CA PHE A 128 -12.66 -1.35 14.03
C PHE A 128 -13.04 -2.81 13.83
N ILE A 129 -13.41 -3.21 12.62
CA ILE A 129 -13.62 -4.64 12.30
C ILE A 129 -12.29 -5.39 12.39
N GLU A 130 -11.22 -4.88 11.79
CA GLU A 130 -9.90 -5.49 11.86
C GLU A 130 -9.35 -5.50 13.30
N ILE A 131 -9.51 -4.40 14.04
CA ILE A 131 -9.18 -4.31 15.46
C ILE A 131 -9.92 -5.38 16.25
N GLY A 132 -11.22 -5.53 16.04
CA GLY A 132 -12.04 -6.58 16.67
C GLY A 132 -11.59 -7.99 16.29
N LEU A 133 -11.40 -8.23 15.00
CA LEU A 133 -10.98 -9.53 14.47
C LEU A 133 -9.60 -9.96 14.99
N SER A 134 -8.70 -9.02 15.27
CA SER A 134 -7.39 -9.34 15.84
C SER A 134 -7.50 -10.16 17.12
N GLN A 135 -8.54 -9.95 17.93
CA GLN A 135 -8.77 -10.69 19.18
C GLN A 135 -9.22 -12.14 18.94
N PHE A 136 -9.89 -12.41 17.81
CA PHE A 136 -10.43 -13.71 17.43
C PHE A 136 -9.62 -14.44 16.35
N LEU A 137 -8.44 -13.92 16.04
CA LEU A 137 -7.59 -14.44 14.95
C LEU A 137 -7.26 -15.93 15.06
N PRO A 138 -7.00 -16.52 16.27
CA PRO A 138 -6.75 -17.95 16.39
C PRO A 138 -7.93 -18.83 15.92
N GLN A 139 -9.16 -18.35 16.08
CA GLN A 139 -10.38 -19.02 15.64
C GLN A 139 -10.57 -18.87 14.13
N LEU A 140 -10.33 -17.67 13.60
CA LEU A 140 -10.43 -17.36 12.17
C LEU A 140 -9.43 -18.15 11.33
N ARG A 141 -8.21 -18.38 11.81
CA ARG A 141 -7.20 -19.21 11.11
C ARG A 141 -7.69 -20.62 10.76
N LYS A 142 -8.66 -21.16 11.49
CA LYS A 142 -9.26 -22.48 11.16
C LYS A 142 -10.19 -22.40 9.94
N LEU A 143 -10.78 -21.23 9.71
CA LEU A 143 -11.69 -20.99 8.57
C LEU A 143 -10.93 -20.60 7.30
N ILE A 144 -9.73 -20.02 7.46
CA ILE A 144 -8.97 -19.44 6.38
C ILE A 144 -7.87 -20.39 5.94
N THR A 145 -8.21 -21.14 4.92
CA THR A 145 -7.28 -22.08 4.29
C THR A 145 -6.42 -21.33 3.25
N PRO A 146 -5.23 -21.87 2.91
CA PRO A 146 -4.41 -21.32 1.81
C PRO A 146 -5.17 -21.16 0.49
N ILE A 147 -6.21 -21.98 0.26
CA ILE A 147 -7.09 -21.89 -0.91
C ILE A 147 -7.89 -20.58 -0.89
N VAL A 148 -8.48 -20.23 0.26
CA VAL A 148 -9.24 -18.98 0.41
C VAL A 148 -8.35 -17.78 0.19
N THR A 149 -7.19 -17.73 0.84
CA THR A 149 -6.22 -16.64 0.68
C THR A 149 -5.73 -16.52 -0.78
N GLY A 150 -5.35 -17.64 -1.40
CA GLY A 150 -4.92 -17.67 -2.80
C GLY A 150 -6.02 -17.21 -3.77
N THR A 151 -7.27 -17.61 -3.53
CA THR A 151 -8.42 -17.17 -4.34
C THR A 151 -8.63 -15.66 -4.24
N VAL A 152 -8.58 -15.10 -3.03
CA VAL A 152 -8.73 -13.66 -2.79
C VAL A 152 -7.63 -12.87 -3.51
N ILE A 153 -6.37 -13.24 -3.32
CA ILE A 153 -5.23 -12.59 -3.98
C ILE A 153 -5.39 -12.66 -5.51
N THR A 154 -5.85 -13.79 -6.03
CA THR A 154 -6.10 -13.96 -7.48
C THR A 154 -7.21 -13.00 -7.97
N ILE A 155 -8.31 -12.90 -7.22
CA ILE A 155 -9.42 -11.99 -7.57
C ILE A 155 -8.96 -10.53 -7.53
N ILE A 156 -8.19 -10.13 -6.52
CA ILE A 156 -7.58 -8.79 -6.44
C ILE A 156 -6.71 -8.55 -7.68
N GLY A 157 -5.82 -9.49 -8.02
CA GLY A 157 -4.97 -9.38 -9.20
C GLY A 157 -5.78 -9.22 -10.49
N ILE A 158 -6.83 -10.01 -10.68
CA ILE A 158 -7.72 -9.91 -11.86
C ILE A 158 -8.44 -8.55 -11.92
N SER A 159 -8.94 -8.05 -10.79
CA SER A 159 -9.63 -6.74 -10.75
C SER A 159 -8.69 -5.57 -11.07
N LEU A 160 -7.40 -5.69 -10.74
CA LEU A 160 -6.40 -4.68 -11.05
C LEU A 160 -5.94 -4.69 -12.52
N ILE A 161 -6.21 -5.75 -13.29
CA ILE A 161 -5.87 -5.79 -14.73
C ILE A 161 -6.52 -4.63 -15.48
N LYS A 162 -7.80 -4.36 -15.21
CA LYS A 162 -8.52 -3.24 -15.86
C LYS A 162 -7.82 -1.90 -15.54
N VAL A 163 -7.45 -1.68 -14.30
CA VAL A 163 -6.76 -0.46 -13.86
C VAL A 163 -5.40 -0.36 -14.56
N GLY A 164 -4.61 -1.43 -14.52
CA GLY A 164 -3.29 -1.44 -15.17
C GLY A 164 -3.34 -1.20 -16.69
N LEU A 165 -4.34 -1.76 -17.39
CA LEU A 165 -4.55 -1.51 -18.83
C LEU A 165 -4.98 -0.06 -19.09
N THR A 166 -5.83 0.51 -18.24
CA THR A 166 -6.24 1.92 -18.35
C THR A 166 -5.03 2.84 -18.16
N ASP A 167 -4.20 2.58 -17.17
CA ASP A 167 -3.00 3.38 -16.89
C ASP A 167 -1.93 3.21 -17.97
N LEU A 168 -1.75 2.02 -18.52
CA LEU A 168 -0.87 1.77 -19.66
C LEU A 168 -1.27 2.59 -20.90
N GLY A 169 -2.58 2.81 -21.09
CA GLY A 169 -3.13 3.64 -22.18
C GLY A 169 -2.97 5.15 -21.94
N GLY A 170 -2.56 5.60 -20.75
CA GLY A 170 -2.40 7.00 -20.40
C GLY A 170 -3.23 7.46 -19.20
N GLY A 171 -3.90 6.52 -18.50
CA GLY A 171 -4.66 6.75 -17.29
C GLY A 171 -6.14 7.12 -17.52
N GLN A 172 -6.90 7.04 -16.42
CA GLN A 172 -8.35 7.26 -16.43
C GLN A 172 -8.70 8.69 -16.84
N TRP A 173 -7.94 9.69 -16.39
CA TRP A 173 -8.20 11.07 -16.77
C TRP A 173 -8.18 11.29 -18.29
N LEU A 174 -7.22 10.69 -18.98
CA LEU A 174 -7.11 10.79 -20.44
C LEU A 174 -8.25 10.07 -21.13
N LEU A 175 -8.63 8.89 -20.61
CA LEU A 175 -9.77 8.12 -21.13
C LEU A 175 -11.09 8.90 -21.02
N ASP A 176 -11.31 9.61 -19.92
CA ASP A 176 -12.55 10.35 -19.66
C ASP A 176 -12.61 11.70 -20.41
N ASN A 177 -11.48 12.41 -20.54
CA ASN A 177 -11.46 13.78 -21.03
C ASN A 177 -10.97 13.93 -22.49
N LYS A 178 -10.11 13.00 -22.95
CA LYS A 178 -9.52 13.00 -24.30
C LYS A 178 -9.34 11.58 -24.81
N PRO A 179 -10.42 10.82 -25.01
CA PRO A 179 -10.37 9.40 -25.37
C PRO A 179 -9.62 9.13 -26.68
N GLU A 180 -9.57 10.09 -27.60
CA GLU A 180 -8.85 10.00 -28.87
C GLU A 180 -7.32 9.88 -28.70
N PHE A 181 -6.76 10.35 -27.57
CA PHE A 181 -5.35 10.24 -27.24
C PHE A 181 -5.04 9.06 -26.32
N TRP A 182 -6.06 8.45 -25.71
CA TRP A 182 -5.89 7.27 -24.87
C TRP A 182 -5.54 6.07 -25.76
N GLY A 183 -4.61 5.24 -25.28
CA GLY A 183 -4.17 4.06 -26.04
C GLY A 183 -3.30 4.38 -27.27
N SER A 184 -2.83 5.63 -27.42
CA SER A 184 -1.91 5.98 -28.49
C SER A 184 -0.62 5.15 -28.40
N LEU A 185 -0.02 4.89 -29.57
CA LEU A 185 1.20 4.06 -29.64
C LEU A 185 2.33 4.61 -28.77
N SER A 186 2.45 5.94 -28.65
CA SER A 186 3.44 6.60 -27.80
C SER A 186 3.23 6.26 -26.30
N LYS A 187 1.99 6.32 -25.81
CA LYS A 187 1.65 6.00 -24.40
C LYS A 187 1.90 4.52 -24.09
N ILE A 188 1.39 3.65 -24.95
CA ILE A 188 1.58 2.20 -24.81
C ILE A 188 3.08 1.84 -24.87
N ALA A 189 3.83 2.38 -25.82
CA ALA A 189 5.26 2.15 -25.93
C ALA A 189 6.02 2.63 -24.68
N LEU A 190 5.70 3.81 -24.16
CA LEU A 190 6.28 4.33 -22.94
C LEU A 190 6.03 3.39 -21.75
N GLY A 191 4.78 2.96 -21.55
CA GLY A 191 4.42 2.03 -20.48
C GLY A 191 5.14 0.69 -20.59
N PHE A 192 5.24 0.12 -21.82
CA PHE A 192 5.99 -1.11 -22.06
C PHE A 192 7.50 -0.96 -21.80
N ILE A 193 8.11 0.16 -22.21
CA ILE A 193 9.53 0.42 -21.93
C ILE A 193 9.79 0.47 -20.43
N VAL A 194 8.94 1.16 -19.66
CA VAL A 194 9.04 1.22 -18.20
C VAL A 194 8.89 -0.18 -17.60
N MET A 195 7.87 -0.92 -18.00
CA MET A 195 7.61 -2.27 -17.51
C MET A 195 8.79 -3.21 -17.79
N ILE A 196 9.32 -3.23 -19.02
CA ILE A 196 10.46 -4.05 -19.41
C ILE A 196 11.71 -3.64 -18.62
N SER A 197 11.94 -2.33 -18.45
CA SER A 197 13.07 -1.81 -17.66
C SER A 197 13.00 -2.31 -16.22
N ILE A 198 11.83 -2.27 -15.58
CA ILE A 198 11.62 -2.78 -14.22
C ILE A 198 11.89 -4.29 -14.16
N ILE A 199 11.38 -5.07 -15.12
CA ILE A 199 11.59 -6.51 -15.16
C ILE A 199 13.08 -6.85 -15.28
N ILE A 200 13.82 -6.14 -16.14
CA ILE A 200 15.26 -6.36 -16.33
C ILE A 200 16.03 -6.00 -15.05
N LEU A 201 15.75 -4.85 -14.45
CA LEU A 201 16.40 -4.38 -13.24
C LEU A 201 16.11 -5.30 -12.04
N ASN A 202 14.88 -5.82 -11.93
CA ASN A 202 14.49 -6.75 -10.87
C ASN A 202 15.20 -8.11 -10.96
N ARG A 203 15.73 -8.48 -12.14
CA ARG A 203 16.55 -9.70 -12.32
C ARG A 203 18.03 -9.48 -12.01
N SER A 204 18.44 -8.29 -11.63
CA SER A 204 19.82 -7.97 -11.28
C SER A 204 20.31 -8.78 -10.08
N ASN A 205 21.57 -9.24 -10.15
CA ASN A 205 22.26 -9.86 -9.01
C ASN A 205 22.61 -8.84 -7.91
N ASN A 206 22.65 -7.55 -8.25
CA ASN A 206 22.89 -6.49 -7.29
C ASN A 206 21.59 -6.20 -6.51
N GLN A 207 21.61 -6.43 -5.19
CA GLN A 207 20.46 -6.23 -4.32
C GLN A 207 19.91 -4.80 -4.39
N TRP A 208 20.75 -3.77 -4.44
CA TRP A 208 20.34 -2.38 -4.53
C TRP A 208 19.58 -2.07 -5.80
N ILE A 209 20.08 -2.55 -6.95
CA ILE A 209 19.40 -2.38 -8.24
C ILE A 209 18.05 -3.10 -8.23
N ARG A 210 18.01 -4.31 -7.70
CA ARG A 210 16.78 -5.10 -7.63
C ARG A 210 15.72 -4.43 -6.76
N LEU A 211 16.06 -3.96 -5.56
CA LEU A 211 15.14 -3.28 -4.66
C LEU A 211 14.68 -1.92 -5.19
N SER A 212 15.57 -1.21 -5.90
CA SER A 212 15.28 0.09 -6.52
C SER A 212 14.66 -0.03 -7.92
N SER A 213 14.42 -1.23 -8.43
CA SER A 213 14.04 -1.47 -9.84
C SER A 213 12.81 -0.66 -10.27
N ILE A 214 11.80 -0.55 -9.43
CA ILE A 214 10.57 0.20 -9.73
C ILE A 214 10.87 1.70 -9.75
N VAL A 215 11.60 2.21 -8.76
CA VAL A 215 11.99 3.63 -8.70
C VAL A 215 12.84 4.02 -9.91
N ILE A 216 13.84 3.19 -10.24
CA ILE A 216 14.70 3.42 -11.42
C ILE A 216 13.88 3.37 -12.71
N GLY A 217 12.96 2.41 -12.83
CA GLY A 217 12.06 2.29 -13.98
C GLY A 217 11.17 3.52 -14.16
N LEU A 218 10.63 4.07 -13.06
CA LEU A 218 9.84 5.30 -13.10
C LEU A 218 10.68 6.51 -13.51
N VAL A 219 11.92 6.62 -13.02
CA VAL A 219 12.85 7.69 -13.43
C VAL A 219 13.17 7.59 -14.92
N ILE A 220 13.44 6.38 -15.43
CA ILE A 220 13.64 6.14 -16.86
C ILE A 220 12.40 6.57 -17.66
N GLY A 221 11.20 6.16 -17.21
CA GLY A 221 9.95 6.54 -17.85
C GLY A 221 9.71 8.05 -17.86
N PHE A 222 10.00 8.72 -16.74
CA PHE A 222 9.88 10.17 -16.64
C PHE A 222 10.83 10.90 -17.61
N ILE A 223 12.10 10.46 -17.69
CA ILE A 223 13.07 11.04 -18.62
C ILE A 223 12.61 10.86 -20.08
N ILE A 224 12.13 9.67 -20.43
CA ILE A 224 11.62 9.40 -21.78
C ILE A 224 10.40 10.28 -22.08
N ALA A 225 9.44 10.35 -21.14
CA ALA A 225 8.26 11.20 -21.29
C ALA A 225 8.62 12.69 -21.44
N LEU A 226 9.66 13.15 -20.73
CA LEU A 226 10.19 14.51 -20.86
C LEU A 226 10.75 14.77 -22.26
N VAL A 227 11.55 13.83 -22.78
CA VAL A 227 12.13 13.91 -24.15
C VAL A 227 11.03 13.86 -25.22
N MET A 228 9.97 13.09 -24.99
CA MET A 228 8.81 13.02 -25.87
C MET A 228 7.91 14.27 -25.82
N GLY A 229 8.15 15.20 -24.89
CA GLY A 229 7.32 16.40 -24.70
C GLY A 229 5.96 16.14 -24.06
N GLU A 230 5.78 14.97 -23.44
CA GLU A 230 4.52 14.58 -22.77
C GLU A 230 4.41 15.16 -21.35
N VAL A 231 5.51 15.71 -20.81
CA VAL A 231 5.56 16.28 -19.46
C VAL A 231 5.43 17.80 -19.55
N ASN A 232 4.43 18.35 -18.87
CA ASN A 232 4.30 19.80 -18.72
C ASN A 232 5.25 20.29 -17.61
N THR A 233 6.45 20.69 -18.00
CA THR A 233 7.51 21.13 -17.07
C THR A 233 7.12 22.35 -16.24
N SER A 234 6.25 23.25 -16.75
CA SER A 234 5.78 24.41 -15.99
C SER A 234 4.94 24.01 -14.77
N GLN A 235 4.21 22.92 -14.84
CA GLN A 235 3.45 22.39 -13.71
C GLN A 235 4.34 21.63 -12.71
N VAL A 236 5.37 20.94 -13.18
CA VAL A 236 6.31 20.21 -12.32
C VAL A 236 7.05 21.16 -11.36
N PHE A 237 7.38 22.37 -11.81
CA PHE A 237 8.08 23.39 -11.01
C PHE A 237 7.15 24.39 -10.32
N ALA A 238 5.84 24.33 -10.56
CA ALA A 238 4.84 25.21 -9.96
C ALA A 238 4.34 24.75 -8.58
N VAL A 239 4.99 23.76 -7.96
CA VAL A 239 4.62 23.28 -6.61
C VAL A 239 4.84 24.41 -5.60
N GLN A 240 3.73 25.02 -5.16
CA GLN A 240 3.76 26.17 -4.24
C GLN A 240 3.98 25.77 -2.77
N GLU A 241 3.66 24.53 -2.39
CA GLU A 241 3.78 24.05 -1.01
C GLU A 241 4.83 22.95 -0.91
N SER A 242 5.97 23.25 -0.29
CA SER A 242 7.05 22.29 -0.06
C SER A 242 6.78 21.38 1.14
N ILE A 243 5.83 21.72 2.02
CA ILE A 243 5.52 20.98 3.26
C ILE A 243 4.02 20.91 3.44
N SER A 244 3.49 19.68 3.48
CA SER A 244 2.09 19.44 3.84
C SER A 244 1.95 19.20 5.33
N ILE A 245 1.18 20.04 6.03
CA ILE A 245 0.91 19.89 7.45
C ILE A 245 -0.20 18.84 7.61
N PRO A 246 0.00 17.79 8.43
CA PRO A 246 -1.05 16.81 8.69
C PRO A 246 -2.19 17.44 9.51
N ILE A 247 -3.37 17.51 8.91
CA ILE A 247 -4.57 18.03 9.54
C ILE A 247 -5.52 16.87 9.79
N PRO A 248 -5.73 16.45 11.05
CA PRO A 248 -6.71 15.41 11.36
C PRO A 248 -8.11 15.82 10.89
N PHE A 249 -8.85 14.86 10.32
CA PHE A 249 -10.24 15.05 9.87
C PHE A 249 -10.43 16.20 8.87
N ARG A 250 -9.45 16.51 8.05
CA ARG A 250 -9.49 17.64 7.10
C ARG A 250 -10.74 17.66 6.23
N TYR A 251 -11.17 16.49 5.75
CA TYR A 251 -12.36 16.35 4.89
C TYR A 251 -13.60 15.93 5.67
N GLY A 252 -13.48 15.70 6.99
CA GLY A 252 -14.56 15.13 7.79
C GLY A 252 -14.78 13.64 7.55
N PHE A 253 -15.88 13.13 8.08
CA PHE A 253 -16.34 11.75 7.90
C PHE A 253 -17.79 11.75 7.48
N ASP A 254 -18.12 10.98 6.46
CA ASP A 254 -19.47 10.65 6.04
C ASP A 254 -19.66 9.14 6.02
N PHE A 255 -20.89 8.66 5.96
CA PHE A 255 -21.18 7.24 6.07
C PHE A 255 -22.37 6.85 5.19
N ASP A 256 -22.14 5.85 4.36
CA ASP A 256 -23.19 5.15 3.62
C ASP A 256 -23.00 3.63 3.80
N ILE A 257 -24.07 2.93 4.14
CA ILE A 257 -24.03 1.50 4.41
C ILE A 257 -23.67 0.67 3.17
N ILE A 258 -24.05 1.14 1.97
CA ILE A 258 -23.74 0.45 0.71
C ILE A 258 -22.25 0.57 0.41
N ALA A 259 -21.63 1.72 0.69
CA ALA A 259 -20.19 1.92 0.59
C ALA A 259 -19.43 1.14 1.68
N PHE A 260 -19.99 1.01 2.86
CA PHE A 260 -19.34 0.39 4.01
C PHE A 260 -19.20 -1.14 3.88
N ILE A 261 -20.23 -1.84 3.37
CA ILE A 261 -20.23 -3.31 3.31
C ILE A 261 -19.02 -3.89 2.55
N PRO A 262 -18.68 -3.44 1.33
CA PRO A 262 -17.49 -3.93 0.64
C PRO A 262 -16.20 -3.67 1.41
N ILE A 263 -16.04 -2.50 2.01
CA ILE A 263 -14.87 -2.12 2.81
C ILE A 263 -14.75 -3.01 4.06
N ALA A 264 -15.87 -3.25 4.74
CA ALA A 264 -15.94 -4.15 5.90
C ALA A 264 -15.45 -5.57 5.57
N LEU A 265 -15.85 -6.11 4.39
CA LEU A 265 -15.40 -7.41 3.92
C LEU A 265 -13.89 -7.42 3.61
N ILE A 266 -13.37 -6.35 3.03
CA ILE A 266 -11.91 -6.27 2.75
C ILE A 266 -11.12 -6.25 4.06
N TYR A 267 -11.57 -5.57 5.12
CA TYR A 267 -10.90 -5.62 6.43
C TYR A 267 -10.82 -7.04 7.03
N VAL A 268 -11.81 -7.89 6.76
CA VAL A 268 -11.71 -9.31 7.15
C VAL A 268 -10.60 -10.02 6.37
N ILE A 269 -10.46 -9.69 5.09
CA ILE A 269 -9.45 -10.28 4.20
C ILE A 269 -8.04 -9.81 4.59
N THR A 270 -7.85 -8.51 4.82
CA THR A 270 -6.54 -7.95 5.17
C THR A 270 -6.05 -8.41 6.53
N ALA A 271 -6.93 -8.61 7.51
CA ALA A 271 -6.55 -9.22 8.78
C ALA A 271 -5.88 -10.59 8.61
N ILE A 272 -6.28 -11.32 7.58
CA ILE A 272 -5.73 -12.65 7.24
C ILE A 272 -4.42 -12.51 6.48
N GLU A 273 -4.39 -11.63 5.49
CA GLU A 273 -3.21 -11.31 4.70
C GLU A 273 -2.07 -10.89 5.62
N SER A 274 -2.31 -9.91 6.50
CA SER A 274 -1.34 -9.45 7.50
C SER A 274 -0.87 -10.56 8.43
N SER A 275 -1.76 -11.48 8.84
CA SER A 275 -1.35 -12.63 9.64
C SER A 275 -0.39 -13.56 8.88
N GLY A 276 -0.55 -13.66 7.57
CA GLY A 276 0.35 -14.40 6.68
C GLY A 276 1.72 -13.71 6.56
N ASP A 277 1.75 -12.41 6.35
CA ASP A 277 2.97 -11.62 6.21
C ASP A 277 3.79 -11.59 7.50
N ILE A 278 3.13 -11.40 8.64
CA ILE A 278 3.79 -11.47 9.95
C ILE A 278 4.37 -12.87 10.20
N THR A 279 3.66 -13.93 9.76
CA THR A 279 4.17 -15.30 9.82
C THR A 279 5.40 -15.47 8.95
N ALA A 280 5.39 -14.96 7.72
CA ALA A 280 6.53 -15.00 6.83
C ALA A 280 7.73 -14.25 7.43
N ASN A 281 7.50 -13.07 8.02
CA ASN A 281 8.52 -12.33 8.75
C ASN A 281 9.10 -13.12 9.93
N CYS A 282 8.26 -13.80 10.71
CA CYS A 282 8.74 -14.69 11.79
C CYS A 282 9.66 -15.78 11.24
N MET A 283 9.27 -16.43 10.13
CA MET A 283 10.07 -17.49 9.52
C MET A 283 11.43 -16.98 9.02
N ILE A 284 11.43 -15.85 8.33
CA ILE A 284 12.66 -15.23 7.80
C ILE A 284 13.58 -14.80 8.95
N SER A 285 13.02 -14.21 10.00
CA SER A 285 13.75 -13.76 11.19
C SER A 285 14.07 -14.90 12.17
N LYS A 286 13.90 -16.15 11.78
CA LYS A 286 14.12 -17.35 12.62
C LYS A 286 13.41 -17.31 13.98
N GLN A 287 12.25 -16.66 14.01
CA GLN A 287 11.39 -16.61 15.18
C GLN A 287 10.42 -17.79 15.19
N ASP A 288 9.97 -18.17 16.38
CA ASP A 288 8.99 -19.24 16.53
C ASP A 288 7.69 -18.94 15.77
N VAL A 289 7.21 -19.94 15.01
CA VAL A 289 5.91 -19.90 14.30
C VAL A 289 4.86 -20.81 14.97
N LYS A 290 5.07 -21.15 16.22
CA LYS A 290 4.17 -21.95 17.06
C LYS A 290 4.19 -21.43 18.50
N GLY A 291 3.17 -21.82 19.26
CA GLY A 291 3.09 -21.48 20.68
C GLY A 291 2.42 -20.13 20.92
N GLU A 292 2.31 -19.78 22.20
CA GLU A 292 1.55 -18.60 22.66
C GLU A 292 2.21 -17.29 22.24
N GLY A 293 3.54 -17.21 22.29
CA GLY A 293 4.29 -16.03 21.86
C GLY A 293 4.05 -15.64 20.39
N TYR A 294 4.02 -16.64 19.53
CA TYR A 294 3.71 -16.45 18.11
C TYR A 294 2.25 -16.01 17.91
N ILE A 295 1.29 -16.63 18.58
CA ILE A 295 -0.11 -16.24 18.50
C ILE A 295 -0.31 -14.80 18.93
N ASN A 296 0.32 -14.40 20.05
CA ASN A 296 0.28 -13.03 20.54
C ASN A 296 0.93 -12.04 19.57
N ARG A 297 2.02 -12.42 18.91
CA ARG A 297 2.67 -11.57 17.91
C ARG A 297 1.77 -11.30 16.72
N ILE A 298 1.12 -12.32 16.16
CA ILE A 298 0.18 -12.14 15.06
C ILE A 298 -1.03 -11.31 15.50
N LYS A 299 -1.64 -11.65 16.65
CA LYS A 299 -2.77 -10.91 17.20
C LYS A 299 -2.46 -9.43 17.35
N ASN A 300 -1.32 -9.11 17.95
CA ASN A 300 -0.91 -7.73 18.19
C ASN A 300 -0.48 -7.03 16.88
N GLY A 301 0.08 -7.74 15.92
CA GLY A 301 0.43 -7.20 14.62
C GLY A 301 -0.79 -6.83 13.79
N VAL A 302 -1.80 -7.71 13.71
CA VAL A 302 -3.08 -7.40 13.04
C VAL A 302 -3.83 -6.29 13.77
N LEU A 303 -3.76 -6.23 15.11
CA LEU A 303 -4.24 -5.08 15.87
C LEU A 303 -3.52 -3.79 15.44
N GLY A 304 -2.20 -3.86 15.21
CA GLY A 304 -1.39 -2.75 14.70
C GLY A 304 -1.86 -2.27 13.33
N ASP A 305 -2.19 -3.17 12.40
CA ASP A 305 -2.69 -2.83 11.07
C ASP A 305 -4.06 -2.12 11.15
N GLY A 306 -4.99 -2.65 11.95
CA GLY A 306 -6.28 -2.01 12.16
C GLY A 306 -6.17 -0.63 12.80
N VAL A 307 -5.32 -0.47 13.83
CA VAL A 307 -5.05 0.84 14.45
C VAL A 307 -4.43 1.79 13.44
N ASN A 308 -3.46 1.34 12.63
CA ASN A 308 -2.83 2.17 11.62
C ASN A 308 -3.82 2.57 10.51
N SER A 309 -4.75 1.69 10.12
CA SER A 309 -5.83 2.01 9.18
C SER A 309 -6.81 3.05 9.75
N ALA A 310 -7.11 3.01 11.06
CA ALA A 310 -7.88 4.06 11.72
C ALA A 310 -7.12 5.40 11.72
N ILE A 311 -5.82 5.39 12.02
CA ILE A 311 -4.95 6.57 11.92
C ILE A 311 -4.91 7.09 10.48
N ALA A 312 -4.84 6.20 9.49
CA ALA A 312 -4.86 6.58 8.08
C ALA A 312 -6.10 7.39 7.71
N ALA A 313 -7.29 6.92 8.11
CA ALA A 313 -8.53 7.65 7.87
C ALA A 313 -8.57 9.01 8.59
N VAL A 314 -8.10 9.08 9.84
CA VAL A 314 -8.00 10.35 10.59
C VAL A 314 -7.09 11.36 9.90
N PHE A 315 -5.96 10.90 9.35
CA PHE A 315 -5.02 11.76 8.63
C PHE A 315 -5.24 11.77 7.11
N ASN A 316 -6.45 11.41 6.68
CA ASN A 316 -6.94 11.60 5.32
C ASN A 316 -6.13 10.83 4.26
N THR A 317 -5.83 9.57 4.56
CA THR A 317 -5.28 8.62 3.60
C THR A 317 -6.02 7.29 3.67
N PHE A 318 -5.68 6.36 2.78
CA PHE A 318 -6.40 5.10 2.61
C PHE A 318 -5.87 4.02 3.57
N PRO A 319 -6.66 2.96 3.83
CA PRO A 319 -6.26 1.91 4.77
C PRO A 319 -4.90 1.31 4.45
N ASN A 320 -4.15 1.01 5.50
CA ASN A 320 -2.82 0.43 5.42
C ASN A 320 -2.82 -1.05 5.79
N THR A 321 -1.81 -1.78 5.29
CA THR A 321 -1.54 -3.18 5.64
C THR A 321 -0.04 -3.43 5.66
N THR A 322 0.37 -4.57 6.19
CA THR A 322 1.76 -5.02 6.15
C THR A 322 2.19 -5.34 4.70
N PHE A 323 3.35 -4.84 4.29
CA PHE A 323 3.88 -5.01 2.93
C PHE A 323 4.75 -6.26 2.80
N SER A 324 4.28 -7.25 2.06
CA SER A 324 4.97 -8.53 1.79
C SER A 324 6.32 -8.34 1.08
N GLN A 325 6.43 -7.36 0.18
CA GLN A 325 7.67 -7.10 -0.57
C GLN A 325 8.83 -6.68 0.33
N ASN A 326 8.55 -6.16 1.51
CA ASN A 326 9.56 -5.74 2.49
C ASN A 326 10.05 -6.91 3.36
N ASN A 327 9.38 -8.05 3.32
CA ASN A 327 9.77 -9.22 4.12
C ASN A 327 11.11 -9.82 3.66
N GLY A 328 11.55 -9.52 2.44
CA GLY A 328 12.80 -10.02 1.86
C GLY A 328 13.97 -9.02 1.91
N VAL A 329 13.78 -7.86 2.56
CA VAL A 329 14.81 -6.83 2.76
C VAL A 329 15.54 -7.05 4.07
#